data_7e4bcdcc73e793afcd57bec62314fe72
#
_entry.id   7e4bcdcc73e793afcd57bec62314fe72
#
_cell.length_a   1.000
_cell.length_b   1.000
_cell.length_c   1.000
_cell.angle_alpha   90.00
_cell.angle_beta   90.00
_cell.angle_gamma   90.00
#
_symmetry.space_group_name_H-M   'P 1'
#
loop_
_entity.id
_entity.type
_entity.pdbx_description
1 polymer ?
#
loop_
_entity_poly.entity_id
_entity_poly.type
_entity_poly.pdbx_seq_one_letter_code
_entity_poly.pdbx_strand_id
1 'polypeptide(L)'
;MDYPAGPQVPDFLSIDVLHQSFLEGVDSPVHLTRRCLERIKTLDKTTHAWVLVDPNRSLKAAESSAQRFLEQKPESPVDGISFGVKDIIDVAHWPTGCGSSFYQVTPKSTAPLVARLEDAGAIPIGKTVTTPFACFDPAPTENPRVPGHTPGGSSSGSAAAVAGGHVPFALGSQTGGSIIRPAAYCGTCGFKPTFELFDTNGVFPVSGALDLSLIHI
;
A
#
# COMPACT_ATOMS: atom_id res chain seq x y z
N MET A 1 -22.61 6.32 23.69
CA MET A 1 -22.46 5.07 22.92
C MET A 1 -21.01 4.68 23.04
N ASP A 2 -20.71 3.72 23.93
CA ASP A 2 -19.36 3.20 24.05
C ASP A 2 -19.12 2.29 22.84
N TYR A 3 -18.29 2.74 21.92
CA TYR A 3 -17.78 1.87 20.88
C TYR A 3 -16.89 0.83 21.56
N PRO A 4 -17.09 -0.48 21.32
CA PRO A 4 -16.16 -1.48 21.82
C PRO A 4 -14.76 -1.14 21.30
N ALA A 5 -13.77 -1.20 22.19
CA ALA A 5 -12.37 -1.05 21.79
C ALA A 5 -12.11 -2.07 20.69
N GLY A 6 -11.94 -1.58 19.47
CA GLY A 6 -11.56 -2.41 18.31
C GLY A 6 -10.25 -3.13 18.61
N PRO A 7 -9.91 -4.17 17.83
CA PRO A 7 -8.66 -4.88 18.02
C PRO A 7 -7.51 -3.88 18.06
N GLN A 8 -6.63 -4.02 19.05
CA GLN A 8 -5.49 -3.10 19.22
C GLN A 8 -4.72 -3.06 17.90
N VAL A 9 -4.66 -1.86 17.33
CA VAL A 9 -3.84 -1.64 16.13
C VAL A 9 -2.41 -1.86 16.58
N PRO A 10 -1.69 -2.73 15.92
CA PRO A 10 -0.28 -2.87 16.21
C PRO A 10 0.41 -1.55 15.92
N ASP A 11 1.20 -1.09 16.84
CA ASP A 11 2.10 0.04 16.65
C ASP A 11 3.06 -0.28 15.50
N PHE A 12 2.65 0.07 14.26
CA PHE A 12 3.67 0.37 13.30
C PHE A 12 4.32 1.65 13.80
N LEU A 13 5.55 1.49 14.20
CA LEU A 13 6.41 2.63 14.44
C LEU A 13 6.35 3.54 13.20
N SER A 14 6.44 4.84 13.40
CA SER A 14 6.53 5.77 12.28
C SER A 14 7.68 5.37 11.34
N ILE A 15 7.62 5.78 10.08
CA ILE A 15 8.69 5.51 9.10
C ILE A 15 10.05 5.97 9.64
N ASP A 16 10.10 7.14 10.27
CA ASP A 16 11.33 7.67 10.87
C ASP A 16 11.89 6.76 11.97
N VAL A 17 11.03 6.22 12.84
CA VAL A 17 11.44 5.30 13.91
C VAL A 17 11.92 3.97 13.32
N LEU A 18 11.27 3.46 12.29
CA LEU A 18 11.72 2.25 11.58
C LEU A 18 13.08 2.49 10.91
N HIS A 19 13.23 3.58 10.18
CA HIS A 19 14.47 3.93 9.52
C HIS A 19 15.61 4.07 10.53
N GLN A 20 15.39 4.78 11.64
CA GLN A 20 16.37 4.91 12.71
C GLN A 20 16.76 3.55 13.32
N SER A 21 15.78 2.67 13.56
CA SER A 21 16.04 1.33 14.08
C SER A 21 16.90 0.47 13.14
N PHE A 22 16.76 0.67 11.81
CA PHE A 22 17.61 0.01 10.82
C PHE A 22 19.04 0.54 10.85
N LEU A 23 19.22 1.86 10.98
CA LEU A 23 20.55 2.48 11.13
C LEU A 23 21.27 2.00 12.40
N GLU A 24 20.54 1.80 13.48
CA GLU A 24 21.07 1.33 14.76
C GLU A 24 21.25 -0.20 14.82
N GLY A 25 20.77 -0.94 13.80
CA GLY A 25 20.83 -2.40 13.77
C GLY A 25 19.91 -3.09 14.80
N VAL A 26 18.96 -2.36 15.39
CA VAL A 26 17.95 -2.89 16.32
C VAL A 26 16.90 -3.70 15.58
N ASP A 27 16.55 -3.28 14.35
CA ASP A 27 15.66 -3.98 13.44
C ASP A 27 16.28 -4.02 12.04
N SER A 28 15.60 -4.59 11.05
CA SER A 28 16.09 -4.63 9.67
C SER A 28 14.95 -4.62 8.66
N PRO A 29 15.19 -4.17 7.41
CA PRO A 29 14.25 -4.27 6.30
C PRO A 29 13.70 -5.70 6.09
N VAL A 30 14.55 -6.72 6.28
CA VAL A 30 14.15 -8.13 6.16
C VAL A 30 13.16 -8.51 7.27
N HIS A 31 13.41 -8.12 8.51
CA HIS A 31 12.52 -8.40 9.62
C HIS A 31 11.18 -7.67 9.47
N LEU A 32 11.18 -6.39 9.07
CA LEU A 32 9.96 -5.65 8.79
C LEU A 32 9.14 -6.33 7.68
N THR A 33 9.78 -6.66 6.55
CA THR A 33 9.10 -7.31 5.42
C THR A 33 8.49 -8.65 5.83
N ARG A 34 9.21 -9.48 6.60
CA ARG A 34 8.67 -10.75 7.13
C ARG A 34 7.48 -10.53 8.05
N ARG A 35 7.52 -9.53 8.94
CA ARG A 35 6.37 -9.18 9.78
C ARG A 35 5.17 -8.76 8.94
N CYS A 36 5.37 -7.93 7.93
CA CYS A 36 4.29 -7.54 7.00
C CYS A 36 3.67 -8.76 6.31
N LEU A 37 4.49 -9.64 5.74
CA LEU A 37 4.02 -10.85 5.05
C LEU A 37 3.24 -11.80 6.00
N GLU A 38 3.73 -12.01 7.22
CA GLU A 38 3.04 -12.87 8.20
C GLU A 38 1.71 -12.25 8.66
N ARG A 39 1.67 -10.93 8.84
CA ARG A 39 0.44 -10.20 9.15
C ARG A 39 -0.58 -10.30 8.03
N ILE A 40 -0.16 -10.10 6.78
CA ILE A 40 -1.03 -10.29 5.62
C ILE A 40 -1.59 -11.71 5.62
N LYS A 41 -0.75 -12.74 5.74
CA LYS A 41 -1.16 -14.14 5.76
C LYS A 41 -2.19 -14.46 6.84
N THR A 42 -2.09 -13.79 7.99
CA THR A 42 -2.95 -14.04 9.15
C THR A 42 -4.24 -13.23 9.08
N LEU A 43 -4.13 -11.93 8.81
CA LEU A 43 -5.22 -10.96 8.95
C LEU A 43 -6.03 -10.76 7.67
N ASP A 44 -5.43 -10.98 6.49
CA ASP A 44 -6.13 -10.73 5.23
C ASP A 44 -7.26 -11.72 4.94
N LYS A 45 -7.32 -12.83 5.66
CA LYS A 45 -8.44 -13.78 5.62
C LYS A 45 -9.80 -13.15 5.98
N THR A 46 -9.77 -12.09 6.77
CA THR A 46 -10.94 -11.33 7.19
C THR A 46 -11.00 -9.94 6.58
N THR A 47 -9.85 -9.36 6.26
CA THR A 47 -9.77 -7.99 5.74
C THR A 47 -10.00 -7.94 4.23
N HIS A 48 -9.57 -8.96 3.49
CA HIS A 48 -9.63 -9.02 2.02
C HIS A 48 -9.06 -7.75 1.36
N ALA A 49 -7.90 -7.30 1.83
CA ALA A 49 -7.26 -6.08 1.36
C ALA A 49 -6.32 -6.30 0.16
N TRP A 50 -5.93 -7.56 -0.10
CA TRP A 50 -4.92 -7.88 -1.11
C TRP A 50 -5.48 -8.75 -2.25
N VAL A 51 -5.09 -8.43 -3.48
CA VAL A 51 -5.36 -9.27 -4.68
C VAL A 51 -4.12 -10.07 -5.09
N LEU A 52 -2.93 -9.59 -4.74
CA LEU A 52 -1.66 -10.26 -5.00
C LEU A 52 -0.67 -9.91 -3.91
N VAL A 53 0.10 -10.88 -3.47
CA VAL A 53 1.28 -10.71 -2.61
C VAL A 53 2.45 -11.45 -3.24
N ASP A 54 3.63 -10.82 -3.34
CA ASP A 54 4.84 -11.43 -3.90
C ASP A 54 5.97 -11.49 -2.85
N PRO A 55 6.00 -12.53 -2.01
CA PRO A 55 7.00 -12.66 -0.97
C PRO A 55 8.43 -12.74 -1.50
N ASN A 56 8.62 -13.39 -2.67
CA ASN A 56 9.96 -13.60 -3.22
C ASN A 56 10.60 -12.28 -3.67
N ARG A 57 9.85 -11.46 -4.43
CA ARG A 57 10.30 -10.13 -4.85
C ARG A 57 10.55 -9.23 -3.65
N SER A 58 9.62 -9.21 -2.70
CA SER A 58 9.70 -8.34 -1.54
C SER A 58 10.88 -8.69 -0.63
N LEU A 59 11.11 -9.97 -0.35
CA LEU A 59 12.24 -10.42 0.48
C LEU A 59 13.58 -10.16 -0.19
N LYS A 60 13.68 -10.39 -1.51
CA LYS A 60 14.91 -10.07 -2.27
C LYS A 60 15.23 -8.56 -2.22
N ALA A 61 14.22 -7.71 -2.36
CA ALA A 61 14.39 -6.26 -2.22
C ALA A 61 14.80 -5.88 -0.79
N ALA A 62 14.22 -6.53 0.22
CA ALA A 62 14.56 -6.32 1.62
C ALA A 62 16.00 -6.72 1.95
N GLU A 63 16.49 -7.81 1.38
CA GLU A 63 17.89 -8.24 1.55
C GLU A 63 18.85 -7.21 0.94
N SER A 64 18.54 -6.68 -0.25
CA SER A 64 19.34 -5.63 -0.88
C SER A 64 19.35 -4.34 -0.04
N SER A 65 18.20 -3.95 0.51
CA SER A 65 18.08 -2.82 1.43
C SER A 65 18.88 -3.06 2.72
N ALA A 66 18.75 -4.24 3.34
CA ALA A 66 19.49 -4.56 4.55
C ALA A 66 21.02 -4.44 4.35
N GLN A 67 21.52 -4.83 3.17
CA GLN A 67 22.93 -4.66 2.82
C GLN A 67 23.34 -3.18 2.79
N ARG A 68 22.49 -2.29 2.24
CA ARG A 68 22.77 -0.85 2.25
C ARG A 68 22.82 -0.27 3.66
N PHE A 69 21.96 -0.72 4.57
CA PHE A 69 22.02 -0.30 5.98
C PHE A 69 23.30 -0.80 6.68
N LEU A 70 23.76 -2.02 6.40
CA LEU A 70 25.04 -2.51 6.92
C LEU A 70 26.22 -1.66 6.41
N GLU A 71 26.14 -1.16 5.18
CA GLU A 71 27.14 -0.26 4.59
C GLU A 71 26.97 1.20 5.00
N GLN A 72 25.98 1.54 5.83
CA GLN A 72 25.61 2.92 6.21
C GLN A 72 25.32 3.83 5.01
N LYS A 73 24.67 3.27 3.97
CA LYS A 73 24.33 3.95 2.71
C LYS A 73 22.89 3.69 2.28
N PRO A 74 21.89 3.99 3.12
CA PRO A 74 20.51 3.90 2.68
C PRO A 74 20.22 4.91 1.56
N GLU A 75 19.34 4.56 0.62
CA GLU A 75 18.97 5.41 -0.52
C GLU A 75 18.16 6.63 -0.09
N SER A 76 17.30 6.48 0.93
CA SER A 76 16.39 7.53 1.38
C SER A 76 15.79 7.21 2.75
N PRO A 77 14.99 8.12 3.35
CA PRO A 77 14.24 7.82 4.58
C PRO A 77 13.20 6.69 4.45
N VAL A 78 12.80 6.31 3.23
CA VAL A 78 11.87 5.20 2.99
C VAL A 78 12.56 3.90 2.56
N ASP A 79 13.89 3.89 2.52
CA ASP A 79 14.64 2.66 2.22
C ASP A 79 14.29 1.55 3.24
N GLY A 80 13.97 0.37 2.73
CA GLY A 80 13.60 -0.78 3.55
C GLY A 80 12.15 -0.78 4.04
N ILE A 81 11.36 0.25 3.76
CA ILE A 81 9.97 0.35 4.19
C ILE A 81 9.05 -0.37 3.20
N SER A 82 8.29 -1.34 3.71
CA SER A 82 7.35 -2.14 2.93
C SER A 82 6.06 -1.38 2.63
N PHE A 83 5.50 -1.52 1.40
CA PHE A 83 4.25 -0.85 1.03
C PHE A 83 3.35 -1.65 0.09
N GLY A 84 2.07 -1.27 0.04
CA GLY A 84 1.07 -1.81 -0.87
C GLY A 84 0.84 -0.93 -2.09
N VAL A 85 0.44 -1.52 -3.22
CA VAL A 85 0.15 -0.80 -4.48
C VAL A 85 -1.28 -1.08 -4.92
N LYS A 86 -2.12 -0.04 -5.01
CA LYS A 86 -3.51 -0.19 -5.47
C LYS A 86 -3.58 -0.84 -6.85
N ASP A 87 -4.55 -1.74 -7.05
CA ASP A 87 -4.67 -2.58 -8.24
C ASP A 87 -5.24 -1.87 -9.48
N ILE A 88 -4.95 -0.59 -9.63
CA ILE A 88 -5.05 0.18 -10.87
C ILE A 88 -3.71 0.81 -11.26
N ILE A 89 -2.65 0.55 -10.47
CA ILE A 89 -1.32 1.09 -10.68
C ILE A 89 -0.42 -0.06 -11.16
N ASP A 90 0.22 0.12 -12.29
CA ASP A 90 1.03 -0.89 -12.93
C ASP A 90 2.35 -1.13 -12.20
N VAL A 91 2.65 -2.41 -12.00
CA VAL A 91 3.96 -2.90 -11.56
C VAL A 91 4.40 -3.97 -12.54
N ALA A 92 5.59 -3.87 -13.08
CA ALA A 92 6.09 -4.79 -14.08
C ALA A 92 5.96 -6.25 -13.62
N HIS A 93 5.37 -7.09 -14.48
CA HIS A 93 5.13 -8.51 -14.27
C HIS A 93 4.06 -8.86 -13.21
N TRP A 94 3.45 -7.89 -12.54
CA TRP A 94 2.29 -8.11 -11.70
C TRP A 94 1.01 -7.78 -12.47
N PRO A 95 -0.02 -8.64 -12.46
CA PRO A 95 -1.27 -8.31 -13.12
C PRO A 95 -1.93 -7.09 -12.49
N THR A 96 -2.54 -6.25 -13.34
CA THR A 96 -3.44 -5.15 -12.97
C THR A 96 -4.84 -5.51 -13.40
N GLY A 97 -5.72 -5.76 -12.44
CA GLY A 97 -7.10 -6.25 -12.64
C GLY A 97 -8.17 -5.18 -12.48
N CYS A 98 -7.82 -4.01 -11.96
CA CYS A 98 -8.74 -2.90 -11.72
C CYS A 98 -10.00 -3.29 -10.92
N GLY A 99 -9.92 -4.27 -10.02
CA GLY A 99 -11.06 -4.77 -9.24
C GLY A 99 -12.14 -5.46 -10.10
N SER A 100 -11.81 -5.90 -11.31
CA SER A 100 -12.73 -6.50 -12.27
C SER A 100 -12.43 -7.99 -12.48
N SER A 101 -13.47 -8.81 -12.66
CA SER A 101 -13.33 -10.22 -12.98
C SER A 101 -13.09 -10.51 -14.47
N PHE A 102 -13.29 -9.51 -15.34
CA PHE A 102 -13.15 -9.65 -16.80
C PHE A 102 -12.04 -8.80 -17.41
N TYR A 103 -11.34 -8.03 -16.61
CA TYR A 103 -10.21 -7.21 -17.05
C TYR A 103 -8.93 -7.61 -16.30
N GLN A 104 -7.90 -7.87 -17.05
CA GLN A 104 -6.57 -8.13 -16.50
C GLN A 104 -5.50 -7.85 -17.55
N VAL A 105 -4.53 -7.04 -17.20
CA VAL A 105 -3.35 -6.76 -18.04
C VAL A 105 -2.10 -7.01 -17.20
N THR A 106 -1.11 -7.67 -17.78
CA THR A 106 0.21 -7.79 -17.14
C THR A 106 1.16 -6.78 -17.79
N PRO A 107 1.47 -5.67 -17.11
CA PRO A 107 2.31 -4.62 -17.64
C PRO A 107 3.76 -5.08 -17.77
N LYS A 108 4.46 -4.56 -18.80
CA LYS A 108 5.90 -4.79 -19.03
C LYS A 108 6.76 -3.77 -18.28
N SER A 109 6.19 -2.66 -17.86
CA SER A 109 6.88 -1.56 -17.15
C SER A 109 6.13 -1.20 -15.88
N THR A 110 6.87 -0.74 -14.89
CA THR A 110 6.33 -0.21 -13.62
C THR A 110 5.95 1.25 -13.82
N ALA A 111 4.82 1.67 -13.24
CA ALA A 111 4.39 3.06 -13.21
C ALA A 111 5.47 3.94 -12.58
N PRO A 112 5.78 5.13 -13.14
CA PRO A 112 6.87 5.99 -12.66
C PRO A 112 6.82 6.29 -11.17
N LEU A 113 5.63 6.46 -10.62
CA LEU A 113 5.45 6.73 -9.20
C LEU A 113 5.89 5.54 -8.31
N VAL A 114 5.65 4.30 -8.74
CA VAL A 114 6.12 3.10 -8.02
C VAL A 114 7.63 2.93 -8.22
N ALA A 115 8.11 3.11 -9.45
CA ALA A 115 9.53 3.02 -9.76
C ALA A 115 10.37 4.00 -8.90
N ARG A 116 9.90 5.23 -8.73
CA ARG A 116 10.58 6.21 -7.85
C ARG A 116 10.64 5.78 -6.39
N LEU A 117 9.64 5.06 -5.88
CA LEU A 117 9.68 4.50 -4.53
C LEU A 117 10.65 3.32 -4.45
N GLU A 118 10.66 2.45 -5.47
CA GLU A 118 11.64 1.35 -5.56
C GLU A 118 13.07 1.90 -5.65
N ASP A 119 13.30 2.93 -6.46
CA ASP A 119 14.60 3.64 -6.58
C ASP A 119 15.00 4.30 -5.26
N ALA A 120 14.03 4.76 -4.47
CA ALA A 120 14.26 5.28 -3.12
C ALA A 120 14.46 4.18 -2.06
N GLY A 121 14.46 2.91 -2.47
CA GLY A 121 14.69 1.75 -1.62
C GLY A 121 13.43 1.18 -0.94
N ALA A 122 12.24 1.74 -1.16
CA ALA A 122 11.01 1.19 -0.61
C ALA A 122 10.62 -0.15 -1.27
N ILE A 123 9.96 -1.02 -0.52
CA ILE A 123 9.75 -2.41 -0.88
C ILE A 123 8.26 -2.68 -1.18
N PRO A 124 7.86 -2.86 -2.44
CA PRO A 124 6.50 -3.24 -2.77
C PRO A 124 6.22 -4.68 -2.33
N ILE A 125 5.12 -4.88 -1.58
CA ILE A 125 4.70 -6.21 -1.10
C ILE A 125 3.76 -6.89 -2.08
N GLY A 126 2.89 -6.12 -2.75
CA GLY A 126 1.85 -6.65 -3.62
C GLY A 126 0.82 -5.61 -4.03
N LYS A 127 -0.28 -6.11 -4.62
CA LYS A 127 -1.38 -5.31 -5.13
C LYS A 127 -2.55 -5.32 -4.14
N THR A 128 -3.04 -4.14 -3.77
CA THR A 128 -4.18 -3.98 -2.86
C THR A 128 -5.49 -3.82 -3.63
N VAL A 129 -6.58 -4.31 -3.05
CA VAL A 129 -7.92 -4.26 -3.64
C VAL A 129 -8.36 -2.83 -3.95
N THR A 130 -8.98 -2.65 -5.10
CA THR A 130 -9.71 -1.44 -5.51
C THR A 130 -11.17 -1.77 -5.77
N THR A 131 -12.07 -0.79 -5.69
CA THR A 131 -13.40 -0.95 -6.28
C THR A 131 -13.28 -1.05 -7.80
N PRO A 132 -14.22 -1.73 -8.50
CA PRO A 132 -14.15 -1.92 -9.95
C PRO A 132 -13.90 -0.61 -10.71
N PHE A 133 -12.80 -0.57 -11.46
CA PHE A 133 -12.35 0.61 -12.24
C PHE A 133 -12.31 1.91 -11.43
N ALA A 134 -12.01 1.81 -10.13
CA ALA A 134 -12.05 2.91 -9.17
C ALA A 134 -13.41 3.64 -9.07
N CYS A 135 -14.51 2.99 -9.48
CA CYS A 135 -15.89 3.49 -9.42
C CYS A 135 -16.58 3.13 -8.09
N PHE A 136 -17.93 3.04 -8.09
CA PHE A 136 -18.72 3.06 -6.86
C PHE A 136 -19.15 1.68 -6.34
N ASP A 137 -19.04 0.62 -7.13
CA ASP A 137 -19.40 -0.72 -6.69
C ASP A 137 -18.51 -1.16 -5.53
N PRO A 138 -19.07 -1.69 -4.43
CA PRO A 138 -18.28 -2.03 -3.27
C PRO A 138 -17.29 -3.15 -3.57
N ALA A 139 -16.08 -3.02 -3.01
CA ALA A 139 -15.08 -4.08 -3.01
C ALA A 139 -15.38 -5.11 -1.89
N PRO A 140 -14.83 -6.33 -1.97
CA PRO A 140 -15.00 -7.35 -0.93
C PRO A 140 -14.26 -7.01 0.38
N THR A 141 -13.45 -5.96 0.39
CA THR A 141 -12.62 -5.56 1.52
C THR A 141 -13.48 -5.10 2.70
N GLU A 142 -13.16 -5.58 3.89
CA GLU A 142 -13.78 -5.16 5.15
C GLU A 142 -12.96 -4.11 5.88
N ASN A 143 -13.67 -3.26 6.64
CA ASN A 143 -13.04 -2.28 7.50
C ASN A 143 -12.43 -2.96 8.74
N PRO A 144 -11.10 -2.96 8.92
CA PRO A 144 -10.48 -3.67 10.04
C PRO A 144 -10.77 -3.02 11.40
N ARG A 145 -11.24 -1.76 11.44
CA ARG A 145 -11.64 -1.06 12.67
C ARG A 145 -13.08 -1.37 13.07
N VAL A 146 -13.94 -1.61 12.07
CA VAL A 146 -15.36 -1.87 12.28
C VAL A 146 -15.77 -3.05 11.40
N PRO A 147 -15.55 -4.30 11.82
CA PRO A 147 -15.89 -5.49 11.05
C PRO A 147 -17.35 -5.49 10.56
N GLY A 148 -17.58 -6.01 9.38
CA GLY A 148 -18.89 -5.98 8.72
C GLY A 148 -19.28 -4.66 8.08
N HIS A 149 -18.39 -3.67 8.08
CA HIS A 149 -18.60 -2.36 7.44
C HIS A 149 -17.60 -2.15 6.29
N THR A 150 -18.00 -1.32 5.33
CA THR A 150 -17.12 -0.96 4.23
C THR A 150 -15.92 -0.13 4.71
N PRO A 151 -14.72 -0.35 4.17
CA PRO A 151 -13.57 0.54 4.39
C PRO A 151 -13.69 1.84 3.58
N GLY A 152 -14.76 2.03 2.83
CA GLY A 152 -14.84 3.07 1.80
C GLY A 152 -14.08 2.68 0.53
N GLY A 153 -13.88 3.64 -0.37
CA GLY A 153 -13.21 3.40 -1.65
C GLY A 153 -12.96 4.69 -2.43
N SER A 154 -12.33 4.52 -3.56
CA SER A 154 -11.99 3.29 -4.29
C SER A 154 -10.70 2.59 -3.83
N SER A 155 -9.80 3.23 -3.07
CA SER A 155 -8.58 2.62 -2.52
C SER A 155 -8.89 1.79 -1.26
N SER A 156 -9.87 0.88 -1.35
CA SER A 156 -10.41 0.09 -0.24
C SER A 156 -9.33 -0.75 0.44
N GLY A 157 -8.62 -1.57 -0.34
CA GLY A 157 -7.57 -2.45 0.17
C GLY A 157 -6.37 -1.69 0.71
N SER A 158 -5.99 -0.56 0.08
CA SER A 158 -4.87 0.26 0.55
C SER A 158 -5.14 0.81 1.96
N ALA A 159 -6.32 1.40 2.18
CA ALA A 159 -6.70 1.92 3.49
C ALA A 159 -6.84 0.81 4.52
N ALA A 160 -7.47 -0.31 4.16
CA ALA A 160 -7.65 -1.45 5.06
C ALA A 160 -6.31 -2.11 5.42
N ALA A 161 -5.38 -2.24 4.47
CA ALA A 161 -4.06 -2.81 4.72
C ALA A 161 -3.25 -1.97 5.73
N VAL A 162 -3.31 -0.64 5.61
CA VAL A 162 -2.64 0.25 6.58
C VAL A 162 -3.36 0.21 7.94
N ALA A 163 -4.69 0.37 7.96
CA ALA A 163 -5.48 0.34 9.19
C ALA A 163 -5.40 -0.98 9.96
N GLY A 164 -5.31 -2.10 9.24
CA GLY A 164 -5.10 -3.44 9.80
C GLY A 164 -3.65 -3.72 10.15
N GLY A 165 -2.74 -2.78 9.87
CA GLY A 165 -1.32 -2.93 10.14
C GLY A 165 -0.64 -4.00 9.30
N HIS A 166 -1.07 -4.24 8.08
CA HIS A 166 -0.38 -5.15 7.16
C HIS A 166 0.92 -4.53 6.64
N VAL A 167 0.93 -3.24 6.37
CA VAL A 167 2.07 -2.46 5.89
C VAL A 167 2.05 -1.05 6.50
N PRO A 168 3.22 -0.38 6.61
CA PRO A 168 3.30 0.99 7.12
C PRO A 168 2.58 2.01 6.24
N PHE A 169 2.60 1.86 4.92
CA PHE A 169 1.89 2.72 3.99
C PHE A 169 1.45 1.97 2.72
N ALA A 170 0.58 2.58 1.93
CA ALA A 170 0.14 2.03 0.67
C ALA A 170 -0.20 3.14 -0.34
N LEU A 171 0.00 2.84 -1.62
CA LEU A 171 -0.40 3.72 -2.72
C LEU A 171 -1.89 3.57 -3.00
N GLY A 172 -2.55 4.70 -3.16
CA GLY A 172 -3.92 4.81 -3.63
C GLY A 172 -4.04 5.73 -4.83
N SER A 173 -5.25 5.97 -5.30
CA SER A 173 -5.56 6.98 -6.31
C SER A 173 -6.81 7.74 -5.92
N GLN A 174 -6.94 8.99 -6.37
CA GLN A 174 -8.12 9.78 -6.09
C GLN A 174 -8.51 10.66 -7.28
N THR A 175 -9.73 10.49 -7.76
CA THR A 175 -10.41 11.41 -8.67
C THR A 175 -11.30 12.36 -7.85
N GLY A 176 -12.24 11.83 -7.09
CA GLY A 176 -13.12 12.60 -6.19
C GLY A 176 -12.67 12.53 -4.72
N GLY A 177 -12.78 11.36 -4.10
CA GLY A 177 -12.49 11.14 -2.68
C GLY A 177 -11.79 9.82 -2.37
N SER A 178 -11.24 9.14 -3.37
CA SER A 178 -10.85 7.74 -3.31
C SER A 178 -9.59 7.41 -2.48
N ILE A 179 -8.97 8.40 -1.84
CA ILE A 179 -7.93 8.26 -0.82
C ILE A 179 -8.45 8.75 0.53
N ILE A 180 -8.90 10.00 0.57
CA ILE A 180 -9.29 10.65 1.83
C ILE A 180 -10.49 9.94 2.46
N ARG A 181 -11.47 9.51 1.65
CA ARG A 181 -12.65 8.81 2.17
C ARG A 181 -12.31 7.46 2.81
N PRO A 182 -11.64 6.50 2.14
CA PRO A 182 -11.31 5.25 2.80
C PRO A 182 -10.33 5.42 3.95
N ALA A 183 -9.40 6.36 3.90
CA ALA A 183 -8.54 6.69 5.02
C ALA A 183 -9.36 7.14 6.24
N ALA A 184 -10.32 8.05 6.06
CA ALA A 184 -11.20 8.52 7.13
C ALA A 184 -12.06 7.38 7.71
N TYR A 185 -12.60 6.50 6.85
CA TYR A 185 -13.43 5.36 7.28
C TYR A 185 -12.63 4.34 8.09
N CYS A 186 -11.38 4.11 7.72
CA CYS A 186 -10.50 3.15 8.38
C CYS A 186 -9.70 3.77 9.55
N GLY A 187 -9.82 5.08 9.80
CA GLY A 187 -9.09 5.76 10.85
C GLY A 187 -7.57 5.81 10.62
N THR A 188 -7.18 6.03 9.36
CA THR A 188 -5.79 6.23 8.95
C THR A 188 -5.58 7.63 8.39
N CYS A 189 -4.33 8.02 8.19
CA CYS A 189 -3.99 9.29 7.57
C CYS A 189 -4.00 9.14 6.04
N GLY A 190 -4.82 9.93 5.34
CA GLY A 190 -4.84 10.00 3.89
C GLY A 190 -4.24 11.33 3.40
N PHE A 191 -3.35 11.25 2.42
CA PHE A 191 -2.74 12.43 1.83
C PHE A 191 -2.93 12.45 0.31
N LYS A 192 -3.42 13.57 -0.20
CA LYS A 192 -3.58 13.87 -1.62
C LYS A 192 -2.75 15.10 -1.96
N PRO A 193 -1.64 15.01 -2.71
CA PRO A 193 -0.87 16.19 -3.12
C PRO A 193 -1.59 17.04 -4.15
N THR A 194 -0.89 18.06 -4.59
CA THR A 194 -1.29 18.92 -5.71
C THR A 194 -1.42 18.11 -6.99
N PHE A 195 -2.38 18.50 -7.82
CA PHE A 195 -2.56 17.93 -9.16
C PHE A 195 -1.27 18.03 -9.98
N GLU A 196 -0.98 17.02 -10.79
CA GLU A 196 0.22 16.92 -11.64
C GLU A 196 1.58 16.88 -10.89
N LEU A 197 1.59 16.75 -9.56
CA LEU A 197 2.86 16.61 -8.83
C LEU A 197 3.57 15.28 -9.17
N PHE A 198 2.81 14.26 -9.52
CA PHE A 198 3.31 12.95 -9.89
C PHE A 198 2.84 12.54 -11.29
N ASP A 199 3.71 11.83 -12.00
CA ASP A 199 3.39 11.23 -13.28
C ASP A 199 2.35 10.10 -13.10
N THR A 200 1.25 10.18 -13.85
CA THR A 200 0.15 9.21 -13.83
C THR A 200 0.26 8.12 -14.89
N ASN A 201 1.35 8.06 -15.66
CA ASN A 201 1.59 6.98 -16.58
C ASN A 201 1.60 5.63 -15.85
N GLY A 202 0.97 4.62 -16.44
CA GLY A 202 0.83 3.31 -15.79
C GLY A 202 -0.21 3.28 -14.64
N VAL A 203 -1.05 4.29 -14.53
CA VAL A 203 -2.24 4.29 -13.66
C VAL A 203 -3.48 4.23 -14.54
N PHE A 204 -4.40 3.30 -14.27
CA PHE A 204 -5.65 3.21 -15.04
C PHE A 204 -6.43 4.52 -14.93
N PRO A 205 -6.72 5.22 -16.05
CA PRO A 205 -7.35 6.52 -16.03
C PRO A 205 -8.86 6.42 -15.73
N VAL A 206 -9.36 7.24 -14.81
CA VAL A 206 -10.79 7.44 -14.54
C VAL A 206 -11.25 8.75 -15.13
N SER A 207 -10.47 9.82 -14.97
CA SER A 207 -10.73 11.15 -15.53
C SER A 207 -9.43 11.90 -15.76
N GLY A 208 -9.07 12.13 -17.01
CA GLY A 208 -7.81 12.78 -17.37
C GLY A 208 -7.63 14.21 -16.82
N ALA A 209 -8.72 14.85 -16.38
CA ALA A 209 -8.68 16.20 -15.81
C ALA A 209 -8.67 16.23 -14.26
N LEU A 210 -8.98 15.11 -13.62
CA LEU A 210 -9.18 15.04 -12.16
C LEU A 210 -8.34 13.98 -11.48
N ASP A 211 -7.79 13.03 -12.26
CA ASP A 211 -7.03 11.91 -11.69
C ASP A 211 -5.74 12.36 -11.07
N LEU A 212 -5.54 11.87 -9.88
CA LEU A 212 -4.34 12.07 -9.11
C LEU A 212 -3.83 10.72 -8.68
N SER A 213 -2.62 10.42 -9.06
CA SER A 213 -1.88 9.32 -8.43
C SER A 213 -1.30 9.79 -7.13
N LEU A 214 -1.49 9.01 -6.10
CA LEU A 214 -0.99 9.42 -4.87
C LEU A 214 -0.63 8.46 -3.82
N ILE A 215 0.30 8.94 -3.16
CA ILE A 215 1.09 8.47 -2.06
C ILE A 215 0.38 8.75 -0.75
N HIS A 216 0.40 7.76 0.10
CA HIS A 216 0.20 7.80 1.53
C HIS A 216 -1.23 7.69 2.05
N ILE A 217 -1.49 6.55 2.55
CA ILE A 217 -2.56 6.36 3.52
C ILE A 217 -1.91 5.98 4.85
#